data_4995ca08e587c9420b1f3acc4228b991
#
_entry.id   4995ca08e587c9420b1f3acc4228b991
#
_cell.length_a   1.000
_cell.length_b   1.000
_cell.length_c   1.000
_cell.angle_alpha   90.00
_cell.angle_beta   90.00
_cell.angle_gamma   90.00
#
_symmetry.space_group_name_H-M   'P 1'
#
loop_
_entity.id
_entity.type
_entity.pdbx_description
1 polymer ?
#
loop_
_entity_poly.entity_id
_entity_poly.type
_entity_poly.pdbx_seq_one_letter_code
_entity_poly.pdbx_strand_id
1 'polypeptide(L)'
;METEKLYYTDPFLTDFTATVLDCQPGKNGYLVTLDRTAFYPEGGGQPADHGVLDGAVVTDVHEKNGVILHNVDRAVEIGKTVTGTIDWGRRFDHMQQHSGEHICSGLICKRFHCDNVGFHMGADIVTIDFNADISWEELLEIEAKANQYLYENHPIDIQFHRGAELEAIDYRSKKALEGDVRIVAFPGADCCACCGTHVLRSGQVGLVKFLSVQKFREGVRIELLCGKWALEYLSRTWEQAKAIGQRLSVKPVDSEAAVERLEGELANLKLRCAQLEESVFESMAKEQAGKGNVLLFQPAMRPDSVRRLMDAVSKTCGGLAAVFAGEEGHYAYALGRADGQDISPLVKAMNTTLHGRGGGRNGFAQGSVETERSAIESFFKENGYGICD
;
A
#
# COMPACT_ATOMS: atom_id res chain seq x y z
N MET A 1 -41.60 7.25 17.20
CA MET A 1 -41.96 7.79 15.85
C MET A 1 -40.75 7.59 14.97
N GLU A 2 -40.91 7.06 13.77
CA GLU A 2 -39.81 6.89 12.84
C GLU A 2 -39.39 8.24 12.25
N THR A 3 -38.10 8.41 11.94
CA THR A 3 -37.60 9.62 11.31
C THR A 3 -37.89 9.59 9.80
N GLU A 4 -38.49 10.66 9.24
CA GLU A 4 -38.65 10.79 7.79
C GLU A 4 -37.32 10.95 7.09
N LYS A 5 -37.04 10.08 6.09
CA LYS A 5 -35.74 9.97 5.39
C LYS A 5 -35.74 10.79 4.08
N LEU A 6 -35.45 12.09 4.18
CA LEU A 6 -35.45 12.99 3.03
C LEU A 6 -34.45 12.61 1.93
N TYR A 7 -33.34 12.01 2.31
CA TYR A 7 -32.31 11.53 1.37
C TYR A 7 -32.79 10.39 0.42
N TYR A 8 -33.93 9.77 0.71
CA TYR A 8 -34.56 8.82 -0.22
C TYR A 8 -35.44 9.51 -1.26
N THR A 9 -36.02 10.66 -0.90
CA THR A 9 -36.87 11.45 -1.82
C THR A 9 -35.99 12.31 -2.73
N ASP A 10 -34.96 12.97 -2.16
CA ASP A 10 -33.98 13.75 -2.91
C ASP A 10 -32.58 13.55 -2.34
N PRO A 11 -31.74 12.69 -2.95
CA PRO A 11 -30.37 12.48 -2.50
C PRO A 11 -29.46 13.72 -2.70
N PHE A 12 -29.89 14.72 -3.47
CA PHE A 12 -29.17 15.97 -3.74
C PHE A 12 -29.58 17.12 -2.79
N LEU A 13 -30.50 16.86 -1.87
CA LEU A 13 -30.92 17.87 -0.88
C LEU A 13 -29.76 18.16 0.09
N THR A 14 -29.27 19.40 0.05
CA THR A 14 -28.16 19.87 0.91
C THR A 14 -28.64 20.55 2.17
N ASP A 15 -29.74 21.29 2.08
CA ASP A 15 -30.29 22.06 3.19
C ASP A 15 -31.73 21.68 3.45
N PHE A 16 -32.07 21.47 4.73
CA PHE A 16 -33.41 21.11 5.13
C PHE A 16 -33.76 21.70 6.49
N THR A 17 -35.04 21.75 6.81
CA THR A 17 -35.53 22.13 8.14
C THR A 17 -36.18 20.95 8.82
N ALA A 18 -35.99 20.82 10.14
CA ALA A 18 -36.53 19.76 10.94
C ALA A 18 -36.85 20.25 12.36
N THR A 19 -37.71 19.53 13.07
CA THR A 19 -37.99 19.76 14.49
C THR A 19 -37.13 18.81 15.34
N VAL A 20 -36.47 19.34 16.37
CA VAL A 20 -35.76 18.54 17.36
C VAL A 20 -36.71 17.83 18.26
N LEU A 21 -36.77 16.49 18.20
CA LEU A 21 -37.62 15.66 19.03
C LEU A 21 -36.96 15.30 20.36
N ASP A 22 -35.65 15.10 20.35
CA ASP A 22 -34.87 14.73 21.54
C ASP A 22 -33.39 15.16 21.41
N CYS A 23 -32.78 15.42 22.56
CA CYS A 23 -31.35 15.75 22.65
C CYS A 23 -30.79 15.24 23.97
N GLN A 24 -29.96 14.18 23.90
CA GLN A 24 -29.41 13.52 25.09
C GLN A 24 -27.87 13.58 25.07
N PRO A 25 -27.20 13.61 26.25
CA PRO A 25 -25.75 13.44 26.32
C PRO A 25 -25.32 12.13 25.68
N GLY A 26 -24.34 12.18 24.77
CA GLY A 26 -23.69 11.05 24.13
C GLY A 26 -22.23 10.85 24.62
N LYS A 27 -21.54 9.88 24.06
CA LYS A 27 -20.16 9.56 24.45
C LYS A 27 -19.19 10.72 24.17
N ASN A 28 -19.37 11.42 23.04
CA ASN A 28 -18.49 12.49 22.56
C ASN A 28 -19.34 13.70 22.10
N GLY A 29 -20.24 14.19 22.92
CA GLY A 29 -21.14 15.28 22.59
C GLY A 29 -22.59 14.92 22.90
N TYR A 30 -23.49 15.14 21.96
CA TYR A 30 -24.92 14.90 22.14
C TYR A 30 -25.50 14.04 21.02
N LEU A 31 -26.52 13.27 21.34
CA LEU A 31 -27.35 12.52 20.39
C LEU A 31 -28.64 13.28 20.15
N VAL A 32 -28.85 13.74 18.93
CA VAL A 32 -30.04 14.49 18.54
C VAL A 32 -30.92 13.64 17.64
N THR A 33 -32.23 13.61 17.95
CA THR A 33 -33.27 13.00 17.13
C THR A 33 -34.13 14.08 16.50
N LEU A 34 -34.40 13.94 15.21
CA LEU A 34 -35.24 14.86 14.43
C LEU A 34 -36.50 14.16 13.91
N ASP A 35 -37.56 14.92 13.62
CA ASP A 35 -38.74 14.41 12.92
C ASP A 35 -38.45 13.96 11.50
N ARG A 36 -37.53 14.65 10.80
CA ARG A 36 -37.04 14.33 9.47
C ARG A 36 -35.55 14.68 9.31
N THR A 37 -34.87 14.06 8.36
CA THR A 37 -33.47 14.36 8.09
C THR A 37 -33.05 14.06 6.67
N ALA A 38 -32.14 14.90 6.12
CA ALA A 38 -31.39 14.62 4.91
C ALA A 38 -30.03 13.97 5.17
N PHE A 39 -29.56 13.87 6.43
CA PHE A 39 -28.35 13.17 6.79
C PHE A 39 -28.51 11.66 6.62
N TYR A 40 -27.67 11.05 5.78
CA TYR A 40 -27.61 9.60 5.59
C TYR A 40 -26.91 8.95 6.78
N PRO A 41 -27.52 7.97 7.45
CA PRO A 41 -26.86 7.19 8.50
C PRO A 41 -25.92 6.16 7.91
N GLU A 42 -24.84 5.79 8.62
CA GLU A 42 -24.01 4.68 8.22
C GLU A 42 -24.81 3.41 7.96
N GLY A 43 -24.64 2.81 6.79
CA GLY A 43 -25.36 1.61 6.41
C GLY A 43 -24.98 1.08 5.03
N GLY A 44 -25.17 -0.23 4.82
CA GLY A 44 -24.92 -0.86 3.53
C GLY A 44 -23.48 -0.73 3.00
N GLY A 45 -22.50 -0.51 3.88
CA GLY A 45 -21.09 -0.31 3.51
C GLY A 45 -20.73 1.14 3.17
N GLN A 46 -21.70 2.06 3.19
CA GLN A 46 -21.47 3.50 3.00
C GLN A 46 -21.39 4.19 4.38
N PRO A 47 -20.34 5.01 4.62
CA PRO A 47 -20.22 5.82 5.84
C PRO A 47 -21.31 6.89 5.95
N ALA A 48 -21.55 7.35 7.20
CA ALA A 48 -22.49 8.41 7.50
C ALA A 48 -22.08 9.76 6.86
N ASP A 49 -23.10 10.60 6.67
CA ASP A 49 -22.88 12.00 6.33
C ASP A 49 -22.34 12.80 7.50
N HIS A 50 -21.69 13.88 7.17
CA HIS A 50 -21.30 14.95 8.07
C HIS A 50 -22.00 16.26 7.67
N GLY A 51 -21.91 17.28 8.53
CA GLY A 51 -22.43 18.60 8.22
C GLY A 51 -22.68 19.43 9.46
N VAL A 52 -23.71 20.28 9.41
CA VAL A 52 -24.06 21.21 10.50
C VAL A 52 -25.57 21.17 10.76
N LEU A 53 -25.95 21.17 12.03
CA LEU A 53 -27.34 21.25 12.49
C LEU A 53 -27.48 22.48 13.42
N ASP A 54 -28.05 23.58 12.91
CA ASP A 54 -28.20 24.86 13.64
C ASP A 54 -26.89 25.33 14.32
N GLY A 55 -25.76 25.21 13.61
CA GLY A 55 -24.41 25.56 14.09
C GLY A 55 -23.71 24.47 14.92
N ALA A 56 -24.38 23.37 15.31
CA ALA A 56 -23.74 22.19 15.89
C ALA A 56 -23.13 21.33 14.78
N VAL A 57 -21.88 20.85 14.96
CA VAL A 57 -21.20 20.00 13.97
C VAL A 57 -21.71 18.56 14.10
N VAL A 58 -22.27 18.03 13.02
CA VAL A 58 -22.68 16.62 12.89
C VAL A 58 -21.47 15.80 12.45
N THR A 59 -20.97 14.92 13.32
CA THR A 59 -19.76 14.12 13.08
C THR A 59 -20.06 12.68 12.73
N ASP A 60 -21.28 12.21 13.03
CA ASP A 60 -21.70 10.85 12.77
C ASP A 60 -23.22 10.72 12.82
N VAL A 61 -23.79 9.75 12.08
CA VAL A 61 -25.22 9.50 12.01
C VAL A 61 -25.49 8.00 11.98
N HIS A 62 -26.37 7.51 12.86
CA HIS A 62 -26.73 6.10 12.95
C HIS A 62 -28.25 5.90 12.95
N GLU A 63 -28.71 4.78 12.43
CA GLU A 63 -30.12 4.38 12.50
C GLU A 63 -30.30 3.27 13.53
N LYS A 64 -31.32 3.43 14.37
CA LYS A 64 -31.77 2.40 15.32
C LYS A 64 -33.30 2.32 15.36
N ASN A 65 -33.84 1.20 14.93
CA ASN A 65 -35.31 0.95 14.94
C ASN A 65 -36.12 2.04 14.22
N GLY A 66 -35.67 2.48 13.05
CA GLY A 66 -36.31 3.52 12.23
C GLY A 66 -36.10 4.94 12.73
N VAL A 67 -35.37 5.14 13.84
CA VAL A 67 -35.01 6.46 14.38
C VAL A 67 -33.55 6.78 14.00
N ILE A 68 -33.33 7.97 13.44
CA ILE A 68 -32.00 8.42 13.08
C ILE A 68 -31.44 9.32 14.18
N LEU A 69 -30.25 8.92 14.67
CA LEU A 69 -29.50 9.57 15.74
C LEU A 69 -28.31 10.34 15.15
N HIS A 70 -28.25 11.64 15.40
CA HIS A 70 -27.18 12.51 14.93
C HIS A 70 -26.23 12.78 16.08
N ASN A 71 -24.93 12.41 15.94
CA ASN A 71 -23.89 12.80 16.88
C ASN A 71 -23.45 14.23 16.61
N VAL A 72 -23.65 15.12 17.57
CA VAL A 72 -23.32 16.55 17.45
C VAL A 72 -22.40 17.00 18.58
N ASP A 73 -21.55 18.01 18.30
CA ASP A 73 -20.53 18.53 19.23
C ASP A 73 -21.14 19.33 20.40
N ARG A 74 -22.39 19.84 20.27
CA ARG A 74 -23.08 20.64 21.29
C ARG A 74 -24.56 20.35 21.33
N ALA A 75 -25.20 20.68 22.48
CA ALA A 75 -26.63 20.49 22.66
C ALA A 75 -27.47 21.39 21.73
N VAL A 76 -28.61 20.85 21.28
CA VAL A 76 -29.62 21.55 20.49
C VAL A 76 -30.93 21.55 21.27
N GLU A 77 -31.64 22.65 21.23
CA GLU A 77 -32.87 22.82 22.03
C GLU A 77 -34.03 21.94 21.51
N ILE A 78 -34.63 21.17 22.39
CA ILE A 78 -35.76 20.30 22.08
C ILE A 78 -37.00 21.14 21.73
N GLY A 79 -37.75 20.73 20.72
CA GLY A 79 -38.92 21.42 20.21
C GLY A 79 -38.62 22.58 19.25
N LYS A 80 -37.34 22.96 19.09
CA LYS A 80 -36.93 23.99 18.15
C LYS A 80 -36.95 23.47 16.72
N THR A 81 -37.35 24.33 15.77
CA THR A 81 -37.10 24.11 14.34
C THR A 81 -35.67 24.51 14.04
N VAL A 82 -34.90 23.63 13.46
CA VAL A 82 -33.48 23.78 13.14
C VAL A 82 -33.24 23.62 11.64
N THR A 83 -32.18 24.23 11.14
CA THR A 83 -31.67 24.00 9.77
C THR A 83 -30.52 23.04 9.79
N GLY A 84 -30.61 21.96 9.01
CA GLY A 84 -29.52 21.03 8.74
C GLY A 84 -28.89 21.32 7.39
N THR A 85 -27.56 21.34 7.32
CA THR A 85 -26.79 21.50 6.09
C THR A 85 -25.80 20.34 5.96
N ILE A 86 -25.89 19.60 4.85
CA ILE A 86 -25.03 18.43 4.57
C ILE A 86 -23.67 18.90 4.06
N ASP A 87 -22.57 18.23 4.47
CA ASP A 87 -21.29 18.29 3.74
C ASP A 87 -21.47 17.65 2.37
N TRP A 88 -21.83 18.48 1.41
CA TRP A 88 -22.12 18.04 0.04
C TRP A 88 -20.91 17.39 -0.63
N GLY A 89 -19.69 17.89 -0.39
CA GLY A 89 -18.49 17.31 -0.95
C GLY A 89 -18.35 15.84 -0.56
N ARG A 90 -18.46 15.54 0.74
CA ARG A 90 -18.43 14.18 1.28
C ARG A 90 -19.60 13.32 0.76
N ARG A 91 -20.82 13.83 0.78
CA ARG A 91 -22.01 13.12 0.28
C ARG A 91 -21.83 12.73 -1.19
N PHE A 92 -21.46 13.66 -2.04
CA PHE A 92 -21.32 13.40 -3.47
C PHE A 92 -20.17 12.44 -3.78
N ASP A 93 -19.04 12.56 -3.07
CA ASP A 93 -17.94 11.59 -3.15
C ASP A 93 -18.45 10.17 -2.83
N HIS A 94 -19.20 9.98 -1.74
CA HIS A 94 -19.79 8.68 -1.38
C HIS A 94 -20.80 8.18 -2.42
N MET A 95 -21.63 9.06 -2.98
CA MET A 95 -22.57 8.70 -4.05
C MET A 95 -21.82 8.23 -5.31
N GLN A 96 -20.71 8.86 -5.67
CA GLN A 96 -19.86 8.44 -6.78
C GLN A 96 -19.23 7.05 -6.53
N GLN A 97 -18.66 6.84 -5.32
CA GLN A 97 -18.10 5.53 -4.95
C GLN A 97 -19.17 4.44 -5.00
N HIS A 98 -20.33 4.67 -4.38
CA HIS A 98 -21.38 3.66 -4.27
C HIS A 98 -22.01 3.32 -5.62
N SER A 99 -22.30 4.33 -6.44
CA SER A 99 -22.87 4.11 -7.77
C SER A 99 -21.88 3.44 -8.72
N GLY A 100 -20.60 3.81 -8.65
CA GLY A 100 -19.54 3.16 -9.43
C GLY A 100 -19.32 1.71 -9.00
N GLU A 101 -19.41 1.41 -7.70
CA GLU A 101 -19.37 0.04 -7.18
C GLU A 101 -20.50 -0.81 -7.77
N HIS A 102 -21.73 -0.32 -7.74
CA HIS A 102 -22.87 -1.03 -8.31
C HIS A 102 -22.67 -1.37 -9.80
N ILE A 103 -22.23 -0.40 -10.59
CA ILE A 103 -21.95 -0.59 -12.02
C ILE A 103 -20.90 -1.69 -12.20
N CYS A 104 -19.77 -1.61 -11.47
CA CYS A 104 -18.72 -2.61 -11.54
C CYS A 104 -19.19 -3.98 -11.07
N SER A 105 -19.86 -4.06 -9.94
CA SER A 105 -20.34 -5.32 -9.38
C SER A 105 -21.36 -5.99 -10.26
N GLY A 106 -22.31 -5.25 -10.86
CA GLY A 106 -23.26 -5.81 -11.78
C GLY A 106 -22.60 -6.37 -13.06
N LEU A 107 -21.64 -5.64 -13.65
CA LEU A 107 -20.88 -6.10 -14.80
C LEU A 107 -20.04 -7.36 -14.49
N ILE A 108 -19.40 -7.41 -13.31
CA ILE A 108 -18.62 -8.56 -12.84
C ILE A 108 -19.53 -9.77 -12.62
N CYS A 109 -20.60 -9.62 -11.83
CA CYS A 109 -21.55 -10.72 -11.54
C CYS A 109 -22.15 -11.29 -12.83
N LYS A 110 -22.50 -10.43 -13.78
CA LYS A 110 -23.05 -10.84 -15.08
C LYS A 110 -22.06 -11.62 -15.95
N ARG A 111 -20.78 -11.22 -15.93
CA ARG A 111 -19.72 -11.87 -16.73
C ARG A 111 -19.27 -13.20 -16.15
N PHE A 112 -19.06 -13.23 -14.83
CA PHE A 112 -18.45 -14.38 -14.14
C PHE A 112 -19.46 -15.31 -13.48
N HIS A 113 -20.77 -14.97 -13.53
CA HIS A 113 -21.85 -15.72 -12.88
C HIS A 113 -21.55 -15.94 -11.38
N CYS A 114 -21.13 -14.89 -10.71
CA CYS A 114 -20.68 -14.90 -9.31
C CYS A 114 -21.45 -13.87 -8.48
N ASP A 115 -21.25 -13.91 -7.17
CA ASP A 115 -21.87 -13.02 -6.21
C ASP A 115 -20.86 -12.00 -5.64
N ASN A 116 -21.32 -10.76 -5.47
CA ASN A 116 -20.65 -9.80 -4.59
C ASN A 116 -20.91 -10.21 -3.14
N VAL A 117 -19.90 -10.73 -2.46
CA VAL A 117 -19.97 -11.21 -1.06
C VAL A 117 -19.48 -10.20 -0.04
N GLY A 118 -18.93 -9.08 -0.48
CA GLY A 118 -18.45 -8.00 0.40
C GLY A 118 -18.37 -6.66 -0.32
N PHE A 119 -18.72 -5.58 0.40
CA PHE A 119 -18.53 -4.19 0.00
C PHE A 119 -18.18 -3.37 1.23
N HIS A 120 -17.13 -2.57 1.13
CA HIS A 120 -16.75 -1.64 2.17
C HIS A 120 -16.14 -0.38 1.54
N MET A 121 -16.69 0.76 1.91
CA MET A 121 -16.17 2.07 1.55
C MET A 121 -15.31 2.58 2.70
N GLY A 122 -13.99 2.44 2.57
CA GLY A 122 -13.02 2.98 3.53
C GLY A 122 -12.83 4.48 3.37
N ALA A 123 -11.88 5.04 4.13
CA ALA A 123 -11.57 6.47 4.06
C ALA A 123 -10.93 6.89 2.73
N ASP A 124 -10.11 6.00 2.14
CA ASP A 124 -9.28 6.32 0.98
C ASP A 124 -9.46 5.33 -0.17
N ILE A 125 -10.14 4.22 0.06
CA ILE A 125 -10.27 3.13 -0.91
C ILE A 125 -11.60 2.39 -0.72
N VAL A 126 -12.14 1.90 -1.82
CA VAL A 126 -13.30 1.01 -1.82
C VAL A 126 -12.86 -0.40 -2.08
N THR A 127 -13.37 -1.36 -1.31
CA THR A 127 -13.13 -2.80 -1.52
C THR A 127 -14.41 -3.53 -1.85
N ILE A 128 -14.34 -4.43 -2.83
CA ILE A 128 -15.41 -5.35 -3.20
C ILE A 128 -14.88 -6.77 -3.27
N ASP A 129 -15.65 -7.72 -2.73
CA ASP A 129 -15.27 -9.13 -2.66
C ASP A 129 -16.21 -9.97 -3.52
N PHE A 130 -15.66 -10.89 -4.31
CA PHE A 130 -16.42 -11.82 -5.13
C PHE A 130 -16.00 -13.26 -4.88
N ASN A 131 -16.94 -14.20 -5.02
CA ASN A 131 -16.72 -15.64 -4.92
C ASN A 131 -16.30 -16.27 -6.25
N ALA A 132 -15.46 -15.60 -7.04
CA ALA A 132 -14.92 -16.07 -8.30
C ALA A 132 -13.44 -15.72 -8.42
N ASP A 133 -12.69 -16.50 -9.21
CA ASP A 133 -11.34 -16.14 -9.62
C ASP A 133 -11.44 -15.19 -10.81
N ILE A 134 -10.81 -14.01 -10.68
CA ILE A 134 -10.83 -12.95 -11.69
C ILE A 134 -9.39 -12.43 -11.84
N SER A 135 -8.86 -12.44 -13.03
CA SER A 135 -7.53 -11.93 -13.35
C SER A 135 -7.52 -10.40 -13.47
N TRP A 136 -6.31 -9.83 -13.40
CA TRP A 136 -6.13 -8.40 -13.61
C TRP A 136 -6.55 -7.98 -15.05
N GLU A 137 -6.21 -8.75 -16.04
CA GLU A 137 -6.54 -8.51 -17.45
C GLU A 137 -8.05 -8.48 -17.67
N GLU A 138 -8.78 -9.41 -17.07
CA GLU A 138 -10.25 -9.43 -17.12
C GLU A 138 -10.86 -8.23 -16.39
N LEU A 139 -10.28 -7.79 -15.30
CA LEU A 139 -10.72 -6.56 -14.62
C LEU A 139 -10.52 -5.31 -15.47
N LEU A 140 -9.43 -5.20 -16.21
CA LEU A 140 -9.23 -4.09 -17.15
C LEU A 140 -10.30 -4.03 -18.24
N GLU A 141 -10.80 -5.18 -18.70
CA GLU A 141 -11.94 -5.21 -19.63
C GLU A 141 -13.25 -4.74 -18.97
N ILE A 142 -13.47 -5.10 -17.71
CA ILE A 142 -14.62 -4.60 -16.93
C ILE A 142 -14.48 -3.09 -16.68
N GLU A 143 -13.29 -2.60 -16.32
CA GLU A 143 -13.03 -1.16 -16.15
C GLU A 143 -13.36 -0.37 -17.40
N ALA A 144 -12.93 -0.86 -18.57
CA ALA A 144 -13.24 -0.23 -19.85
C ALA A 144 -14.75 -0.18 -20.12
N LYS A 145 -15.48 -1.28 -19.86
CA LYS A 145 -16.94 -1.35 -20.00
C LYS A 145 -17.66 -0.44 -19.01
N ALA A 146 -17.20 -0.40 -17.76
CA ALA A 146 -17.76 0.49 -16.73
C ALA A 146 -17.60 1.95 -17.14
N ASN A 147 -16.42 2.37 -17.58
CA ASN A 147 -16.20 3.74 -18.04
C ASN A 147 -16.99 4.07 -19.31
N GLN A 148 -17.14 3.11 -20.25
CA GLN A 148 -18.01 3.30 -21.40
C GLN A 148 -19.47 3.53 -20.98
N TYR A 149 -19.99 2.76 -20.02
CA TYR A 149 -21.31 2.94 -19.44
C TYR A 149 -21.50 4.34 -18.79
N LEU A 150 -20.44 4.87 -18.14
CA LEU A 150 -20.48 6.23 -17.61
C LEU A 150 -20.61 7.27 -18.74
N TYR A 151 -19.87 7.11 -19.84
CA TYR A 151 -19.94 8.03 -20.97
C TYR A 151 -21.30 8.04 -21.65
N GLU A 152 -22.03 6.91 -21.65
CA GLU A 152 -23.39 6.80 -22.17
C GLU A 152 -24.42 7.56 -21.32
N ASN A 153 -24.08 7.87 -20.06
CA ASN A 153 -24.84 8.73 -19.15
C ASN A 153 -26.30 8.26 -18.94
N HIS A 154 -26.50 6.97 -18.65
CA HIS A 154 -27.80 6.38 -18.38
C HIS A 154 -28.48 6.97 -17.13
N PRO A 155 -29.82 7.14 -17.13
CA PRO A 155 -30.55 7.47 -15.91
C PRO A 155 -30.50 6.27 -14.95
N ILE A 156 -30.42 6.55 -13.64
CA ILE A 156 -30.50 5.55 -12.58
C ILE A 156 -31.92 5.60 -12.02
N ASP A 157 -32.61 4.45 -12.03
CA ASP A 157 -33.97 4.34 -11.52
C ASP A 157 -33.95 3.83 -10.07
N ILE A 158 -34.64 4.56 -9.18
CA ILE A 158 -34.65 4.25 -7.76
C ILE A 158 -36.10 4.25 -7.30
N GLN A 159 -36.61 3.06 -6.96
CA GLN A 159 -38.01 2.89 -6.59
C GLN A 159 -38.17 1.92 -5.41
N PHE A 160 -39.27 2.07 -4.67
CA PHE A 160 -39.69 1.11 -3.66
C PHE A 160 -40.71 0.14 -4.26
N HIS A 161 -40.47 -1.16 -4.07
CA HIS A 161 -41.36 -2.23 -4.53
C HIS A 161 -41.71 -3.16 -3.39
N ARG A 162 -42.89 -3.79 -3.48
CA ARG A 162 -43.39 -4.76 -2.49
C ARG A 162 -44.24 -5.86 -3.13
N GLY A 163 -44.34 -7.00 -2.43
CA GLY A 163 -45.20 -8.11 -2.84
C GLY A 163 -44.96 -8.54 -4.28
N ALA A 164 -46.02 -8.70 -5.07
CA ALA A 164 -45.97 -9.22 -6.45
C ALA A 164 -45.12 -8.32 -7.40
N GLU A 165 -45.02 -7.02 -7.16
CA GLU A 165 -44.18 -6.13 -7.94
C GLU A 165 -42.68 -6.46 -7.73
N LEU A 166 -42.29 -6.71 -6.48
CA LEU A 166 -40.92 -7.09 -6.10
C LEU A 166 -40.57 -8.47 -6.65
N GLU A 167 -41.49 -9.42 -6.60
CA GLU A 167 -41.28 -10.78 -7.15
C GLU A 167 -41.07 -10.81 -8.67
N ALA A 168 -41.58 -9.80 -9.37
CA ALA A 168 -41.42 -9.68 -10.83
C ALA A 168 -40.07 -9.07 -11.25
N ILE A 169 -39.28 -8.54 -10.33
CA ILE A 169 -37.99 -7.89 -10.61
C ILE A 169 -36.86 -8.88 -10.34
N ASP A 170 -35.99 -9.08 -11.34
CA ASP A 170 -34.72 -9.78 -11.15
C ASP A 170 -33.67 -8.80 -10.57
N TYR A 171 -33.38 -8.92 -9.28
CA TYR A 171 -32.45 -8.05 -8.56
C TYR A 171 -31.51 -8.82 -7.66
N ARG A 172 -30.30 -8.28 -7.48
CA ARG A 172 -29.34 -8.79 -6.52
C ARG A 172 -29.69 -8.36 -5.09
N SER A 173 -29.56 -9.26 -4.16
CA SER A 173 -29.65 -8.95 -2.73
C SER A 173 -28.75 -9.86 -1.91
N LYS A 174 -28.13 -9.32 -0.87
CA LYS A 174 -27.33 -10.10 0.10
C LYS A 174 -28.18 -10.80 1.16
N LYS A 175 -29.47 -10.49 1.25
CA LYS A 175 -30.41 -11.01 2.26
C LYS A 175 -31.78 -11.20 1.65
N ALA A 176 -32.55 -12.15 2.18
CA ALA A 176 -33.98 -12.16 1.94
C ALA A 176 -34.60 -10.91 2.55
N LEU A 177 -35.39 -10.18 1.79
CA LEU A 177 -36.03 -8.92 2.19
C LEU A 177 -37.55 -9.08 2.19
N GLU A 178 -38.20 -8.52 3.19
CA GLU A 178 -39.64 -8.47 3.31
C GLU A 178 -40.10 -7.01 3.43
N GLY A 179 -41.35 -6.73 3.01
CA GLY A 179 -41.93 -5.38 3.08
C GLY A 179 -41.56 -4.50 1.87
N ASP A 180 -41.39 -3.21 2.13
CA ASP A 180 -41.00 -2.24 1.07
C ASP A 180 -39.50 -2.29 0.84
N VAL A 181 -39.09 -2.79 -0.33
CA VAL A 181 -37.70 -2.93 -0.72
C VAL A 181 -37.31 -1.84 -1.72
N ARG A 182 -36.28 -1.07 -1.38
CA ARG A 182 -35.73 -0.05 -2.27
C ARG A 182 -34.82 -0.70 -3.29
N ILE A 183 -35.22 -0.67 -4.55
CA ILE A 183 -34.46 -1.17 -5.72
C ILE A 183 -33.77 0.01 -6.40
N VAL A 184 -32.49 -0.17 -6.68
CA VAL A 184 -31.68 0.76 -7.45
C VAL A 184 -31.26 0.04 -8.73
N ALA A 185 -31.76 0.53 -9.86
CA ALA A 185 -31.51 -0.05 -11.18
C ALA A 185 -30.57 0.85 -12.00
N PHE A 186 -29.48 0.24 -12.48
CA PHE A 186 -28.54 0.78 -13.46
C PHE A 186 -28.81 0.06 -14.78
N PRO A 187 -29.63 0.61 -15.70
CA PRO A 187 -30.13 -0.11 -16.86
C PRO A 187 -29.01 -0.78 -17.68
N GLY A 188 -29.05 -2.11 -17.80
CA GLY A 188 -28.04 -2.89 -18.50
C GLY A 188 -26.77 -3.23 -17.71
N ALA A 189 -26.50 -2.56 -16.60
CA ALA A 189 -25.35 -2.85 -15.73
C ALA A 189 -25.75 -3.64 -14.49
N ASP A 190 -26.61 -3.11 -13.62
CA ASP A 190 -27.00 -3.70 -12.34
C ASP A 190 -28.45 -3.44 -11.99
N CYS A 191 -29.01 -4.30 -11.14
CA CYS A 191 -30.28 -4.11 -10.45
C CYS A 191 -30.15 -4.71 -9.04
N CYS A 192 -30.24 -3.89 -7.99
CA CYS A 192 -29.90 -4.33 -6.64
C CYS A 192 -30.79 -3.69 -5.57
N ALA A 193 -31.10 -4.45 -4.53
CA ALA A 193 -31.69 -3.91 -3.31
C ALA A 193 -30.62 -3.13 -2.54
N CYS A 194 -30.78 -1.82 -2.43
CA CYS A 194 -29.80 -0.95 -1.80
C CYS A 194 -30.44 0.22 -1.04
N CYS A 195 -29.92 0.48 0.18
CA CYS A 195 -30.35 1.60 1.03
C CYS A 195 -29.44 2.83 0.90
N GLY A 196 -28.34 2.76 0.17
CA GLY A 196 -27.37 3.85 0.04
C GLY A 196 -27.85 5.03 -0.80
N THR A 197 -27.06 6.11 -0.81
CA THR A 197 -27.30 7.24 -1.69
C THR A 197 -26.58 7.06 -3.02
N HIS A 198 -27.22 7.46 -4.11
CA HIS A 198 -26.71 7.27 -5.46
C HIS A 198 -26.84 8.55 -6.28
N VAL A 199 -25.99 8.67 -7.31
CA VAL A 199 -26.14 9.70 -8.34
C VAL A 199 -27.38 9.42 -9.19
N LEU A 200 -27.93 10.43 -9.86
CA LEU A 200 -29.14 10.27 -10.68
C LEU A 200 -28.87 9.80 -12.11
N ARG A 201 -27.61 9.95 -12.57
CA ARG A 201 -27.16 9.51 -13.89
C ARG A 201 -25.77 8.90 -13.81
N SER A 202 -25.50 7.87 -14.59
CA SER A 202 -24.21 7.16 -14.58
C SER A 202 -23.02 8.08 -14.84
N GLY A 203 -23.16 9.07 -15.72
CA GLY A 203 -22.09 10.04 -16.00
C GLY A 203 -21.65 10.91 -14.81
N GLN A 204 -22.50 11.06 -13.78
CA GLN A 204 -22.14 11.78 -12.56
C GLN A 204 -21.15 11.02 -11.66
N VAL A 205 -20.94 9.73 -11.89
CA VAL A 205 -19.86 8.96 -11.29
C VAL A 205 -18.49 9.49 -11.75
N GLY A 206 -18.39 9.90 -13.00
CA GLY A 206 -17.22 10.53 -13.60
C GLY A 206 -16.19 9.55 -14.12
N LEU A 207 -15.61 8.72 -13.27
CA LEU A 207 -14.54 7.78 -13.60
C LEU A 207 -14.57 6.57 -12.68
N VAL A 208 -14.24 5.39 -13.21
CA VAL A 208 -13.93 4.18 -12.44
C VAL A 208 -12.49 3.78 -12.69
N LYS A 209 -11.74 3.47 -11.63
CA LYS A 209 -10.38 2.94 -11.69
C LYS A 209 -10.20 1.78 -10.73
N PHE A 210 -9.88 0.58 -11.25
CA PHE A 210 -9.40 -0.52 -10.42
C PHE A 210 -7.93 -0.29 -10.05
N LEU A 211 -7.58 -0.59 -8.80
CA LEU A 211 -6.24 -0.39 -8.26
C LEU A 211 -5.50 -1.71 -8.05
N SER A 212 -6.21 -2.73 -7.58
CA SER A 212 -5.63 -4.05 -7.34
C SER A 212 -6.67 -5.16 -7.39
N VAL A 213 -6.20 -6.39 -7.59
CA VAL A 213 -6.94 -7.63 -7.35
C VAL A 213 -6.03 -8.58 -6.60
N GLN A 214 -6.56 -9.21 -5.57
CA GLN A 214 -5.82 -10.19 -4.77
C GLN A 214 -6.72 -11.33 -4.34
N LYS A 215 -6.13 -12.52 -4.17
CA LYS A 215 -6.89 -13.67 -3.70
C LYS A 215 -7.41 -13.41 -2.29
N PHE A 216 -8.70 -13.66 -2.09
CA PHE A 216 -9.36 -13.46 -0.81
C PHE A 216 -10.42 -14.53 -0.59
N ARG A 217 -10.26 -15.35 0.47
CA ARG A 217 -11.15 -16.49 0.77
C ARG A 217 -11.23 -17.44 -0.44
N GLU A 218 -12.45 -17.70 -0.92
CA GLU A 218 -12.74 -18.59 -2.06
C GLU A 218 -12.73 -17.87 -3.41
N GLY A 219 -12.38 -16.57 -3.44
CA GLY A 219 -12.39 -15.77 -4.64
C GLY A 219 -11.39 -14.62 -4.59
N VAL A 220 -11.83 -13.40 -4.94
CA VAL A 220 -10.96 -12.23 -5.00
C VAL A 220 -11.52 -11.04 -4.21
N ARG A 221 -10.60 -10.22 -3.71
CA ARG A 221 -10.84 -8.84 -3.27
C ARG A 221 -10.28 -7.90 -4.30
N ILE A 222 -11.09 -6.93 -4.69
CA ILE A 222 -10.77 -5.89 -5.65
C ILE A 222 -10.78 -4.55 -4.93
N GLU A 223 -9.76 -3.73 -5.16
CA GLU A 223 -9.70 -2.35 -4.74
C GLU A 223 -10.02 -1.44 -5.93
N LEU A 224 -10.89 -0.46 -5.69
CA LEU A 224 -11.28 0.51 -6.72
C LEU A 224 -11.52 1.88 -6.13
N LEU A 225 -11.51 2.87 -7.01
CA LEU A 225 -11.92 4.24 -6.75
C LEU A 225 -12.81 4.73 -7.88
N CYS A 226 -13.75 5.60 -7.53
CA CYS A 226 -14.63 6.25 -8.50
C CYS A 226 -14.55 7.77 -8.36
N GLY A 227 -15.00 8.47 -9.38
CA GLY A 227 -15.19 9.91 -9.38
C GLY A 227 -13.97 10.72 -8.97
N LYS A 228 -14.19 11.67 -8.09
CA LYS A 228 -13.16 12.58 -7.59
C LYS A 228 -11.98 11.83 -6.95
N TRP A 229 -12.22 10.78 -6.17
CA TRP A 229 -11.14 10.01 -5.54
C TRP A 229 -10.24 9.32 -6.58
N ALA A 230 -10.85 8.77 -7.66
CA ALA A 230 -10.08 8.19 -8.74
C ALA A 230 -9.25 9.25 -9.48
N LEU A 231 -9.81 10.43 -9.74
CA LEU A 231 -9.11 11.54 -10.38
C LEU A 231 -7.93 12.04 -9.52
N GLU A 232 -8.13 12.21 -8.22
CA GLU A 232 -7.07 12.63 -7.29
C GLU A 232 -5.95 11.60 -7.19
N TYR A 233 -6.29 10.30 -7.17
CA TYR A 233 -5.32 9.21 -7.19
C TYR A 233 -4.48 9.24 -8.47
N LEU A 234 -5.12 9.34 -9.64
CA LEU A 234 -4.44 9.42 -10.94
C LEU A 234 -3.57 10.69 -11.05
N SER A 235 -4.06 11.82 -10.54
CA SER A 235 -3.29 13.07 -10.53
C SER A 235 -2.02 12.94 -9.69
N ARG A 236 -2.09 12.34 -8.49
CA ARG A 236 -0.90 12.05 -7.67
C ARG A 236 0.08 11.11 -8.38
N THR A 237 -0.43 10.06 -8.99
CA THR A 237 0.40 9.09 -9.73
C THR A 237 1.09 9.77 -10.92
N TRP A 238 0.37 10.63 -11.64
CA TRP A 238 0.93 11.43 -12.74
C TRP A 238 2.07 12.34 -12.28
N GLU A 239 1.88 13.10 -11.18
CA GLU A 239 2.96 13.96 -10.66
C GLU A 239 4.18 13.16 -10.19
N GLN A 240 4.00 11.97 -9.64
CA GLN A 240 5.12 11.06 -9.32
C GLN A 240 5.84 10.58 -10.59
N ALA A 241 5.11 10.11 -11.60
CA ALA A 241 5.70 9.69 -12.87
C ALA A 241 6.44 10.83 -13.56
N LYS A 242 5.89 12.06 -13.53
CA LYS A 242 6.52 13.27 -14.03
C LYS A 242 7.83 13.59 -13.30
N ALA A 243 7.84 13.50 -11.97
CA ALA A 243 9.05 13.74 -11.17
C ALA A 243 10.14 12.70 -11.46
N ILE A 244 9.77 11.43 -11.64
CA ILE A 244 10.69 10.36 -12.04
C ILE A 244 11.25 10.65 -13.45
N GLY A 245 10.37 10.95 -14.41
CA GLY A 245 10.77 11.29 -15.77
C GLY A 245 11.74 12.47 -15.84
N GLN A 246 11.51 13.52 -15.03
CA GLN A 246 12.44 14.66 -14.92
C GLN A 246 13.82 14.25 -14.42
N ARG A 247 13.90 13.38 -13.39
CA ARG A 247 15.19 12.89 -12.87
C ARG A 247 15.96 12.05 -13.88
N LEU A 248 15.24 11.29 -14.69
CA LEU A 248 15.82 10.40 -15.71
C LEU A 248 15.95 11.06 -17.10
N SER A 249 15.52 12.35 -17.22
CA SER A 249 15.53 13.11 -18.49
C SER A 249 14.72 12.43 -19.61
N VAL A 250 13.56 11.87 -19.26
CA VAL A 250 12.62 11.21 -20.17
C VAL A 250 11.19 11.71 -19.95
N LYS A 251 10.29 11.40 -20.89
CA LYS A 251 8.85 11.64 -20.68
C LYS A 251 8.32 10.70 -19.58
N PRO A 252 7.26 11.09 -18.84
CA PRO A 252 6.67 10.24 -17.80
C PRO A 252 6.30 8.82 -18.28
N VAL A 253 5.79 8.70 -19.50
CA VAL A 253 5.40 7.41 -20.11
C VAL A 253 6.58 6.50 -20.43
N ASP A 254 7.80 7.03 -20.51
CA ASP A 254 9.03 6.30 -20.82
C ASP A 254 9.86 5.99 -19.54
N SER A 255 9.30 6.25 -18.35
CA SER A 255 10.01 6.11 -17.07
C SER A 255 10.41 4.66 -16.78
N GLU A 256 9.58 3.68 -17.13
CA GLU A 256 9.87 2.26 -16.96
C GLU A 256 11.11 1.84 -17.74
N ALA A 257 11.13 2.12 -19.04
CA ALA A 257 12.29 1.81 -19.90
C ALA A 257 13.58 2.51 -19.45
N ALA A 258 13.45 3.72 -18.87
CA ALA A 258 14.60 4.44 -18.34
C ALA A 258 15.13 3.80 -17.04
N VAL A 259 14.25 3.25 -16.18
CA VAL A 259 14.66 2.49 -14.99
C VAL A 259 15.36 1.20 -15.39
N GLU A 260 14.81 0.42 -16.32
CA GLU A 260 15.43 -0.82 -16.84
C GLU A 260 16.84 -0.55 -17.40
N ARG A 261 17.00 0.53 -18.17
CA ARG A 261 18.31 0.95 -18.66
C ARG A 261 19.28 1.27 -17.52
N LEU A 262 18.84 2.00 -16.50
CA LEU A 262 19.66 2.35 -15.34
C LEU A 262 20.08 1.11 -14.54
N GLU A 263 19.19 0.15 -14.37
CA GLU A 263 19.50 -1.14 -13.73
C GLU A 263 20.55 -1.93 -14.52
N GLY A 264 20.43 -1.95 -15.85
CA GLY A 264 21.42 -2.56 -16.75
C GLY A 264 22.79 -1.88 -16.67
N GLU A 265 22.83 -0.55 -16.68
CA GLU A 265 24.07 0.22 -16.51
C GLU A 265 24.73 -0.03 -15.15
N LEU A 266 23.93 -0.08 -14.07
CA LEU A 266 24.41 -0.40 -12.73
C LEU A 266 24.99 -1.82 -12.63
N ALA A 267 24.35 -2.81 -13.25
CA ALA A 267 24.85 -4.18 -13.31
C ALA A 267 26.19 -4.26 -14.05
N ASN A 268 26.29 -3.58 -15.20
CA ASN A 268 27.53 -3.51 -15.99
C ASN A 268 28.66 -2.80 -15.23
N LEU A 269 28.38 -1.70 -14.53
CA LEU A 269 29.39 -1.01 -13.71
C LEU A 269 29.86 -1.88 -12.55
N LYS A 270 28.96 -2.61 -11.88
CA LYS A 270 29.35 -3.57 -10.82
C LYS A 270 30.27 -4.67 -11.35
N LEU A 271 29.96 -5.23 -12.53
CA LEU A 271 30.80 -6.24 -13.17
C LEU A 271 32.17 -5.68 -13.53
N ARG A 272 32.22 -4.49 -14.12
CA ARG A 272 33.48 -3.82 -14.47
C ARG A 272 34.33 -3.50 -13.24
N CYS A 273 33.73 -3.03 -12.15
CA CYS A 273 34.46 -2.83 -10.90
C CYS A 273 35.06 -4.14 -10.39
N ALA A 274 34.28 -5.24 -10.41
CA ALA A 274 34.77 -6.55 -9.97
C ALA A 274 35.95 -7.05 -10.84
N GLN A 275 35.90 -6.83 -12.15
CA GLN A 275 37.02 -7.18 -13.07
C GLN A 275 38.27 -6.34 -12.80
N LEU A 276 38.11 -5.04 -12.55
CA LEU A 276 39.24 -4.17 -12.19
C LEU A 276 39.85 -4.57 -10.85
N GLU A 277 39.01 -4.84 -9.84
CA GLU A 277 39.48 -5.37 -8.55
C GLU A 277 40.30 -6.66 -8.75
N GLU A 278 39.80 -7.61 -9.58
CA GLU A 278 40.51 -8.86 -9.88
C GLU A 278 41.91 -8.62 -10.43
N SER A 279 42.03 -7.74 -11.44
CA SER A 279 43.32 -7.38 -12.03
C SER A 279 44.30 -6.77 -11.01
N VAL A 280 43.80 -5.90 -10.13
CA VAL A 280 44.59 -5.31 -9.04
C VAL A 280 44.99 -6.38 -8.03
N PHE A 281 44.06 -7.26 -7.62
CA PHE A 281 44.36 -8.33 -6.68
C PHE A 281 45.35 -9.35 -7.19
N GLU A 282 45.30 -9.69 -8.49
CA GLU A 282 46.33 -10.53 -9.13
C GLU A 282 47.71 -9.87 -9.12
N SER A 283 47.81 -8.56 -9.39
CA SER A 283 49.06 -7.81 -9.29
C SER A 283 49.62 -7.83 -7.87
N MET A 284 48.78 -7.53 -6.88
CA MET A 284 49.15 -7.56 -5.45
C MET A 284 49.59 -8.98 -5.02
N ALA A 285 48.86 -10.01 -5.46
CA ALA A 285 49.21 -11.41 -5.17
C ALA A 285 50.60 -11.80 -5.77
N LYS A 286 50.92 -11.32 -6.97
CA LYS A 286 52.26 -11.51 -7.59
C LYS A 286 53.36 -10.83 -6.80
N GLU A 287 53.14 -9.62 -6.29
CA GLU A 287 54.09 -8.89 -5.44
C GLU A 287 54.37 -9.58 -4.11
N GLN A 288 53.40 -10.34 -3.59
CA GLN A 288 53.50 -11.07 -2.34
C GLN A 288 53.96 -12.53 -2.53
N ALA A 289 54.22 -12.95 -3.75
CA ALA A 289 54.58 -14.34 -4.04
C ALA A 289 55.85 -14.79 -3.30
N GLY A 290 55.78 -15.92 -2.57
CA GLY A 290 56.88 -16.53 -1.86
C GLY A 290 57.35 -15.82 -0.61
N LYS A 291 56.69 -14.75 -0.16
CA LYS A 291 57.08 -14.00 1.06
C LYS A 291 56.72 -14.71 2.38
N GLY A 292 55.98 -15.80 2.33
CA GLY A 292 55.52 -16.50 3.54
C GLY A 292 54.26 -15.84 4.13
N ASN A 293 54.30 -15.47 5.39
CA ASN A 293 53.19 -14.79 6.03
C ASN A 293 53.12 -13.32 5.60
N VAL A 294 51.94 -12.87 5.19
CA VAL A 294 51.72 -11.53 4.64
C VAL A 294 50.58 -10.82 5.39
N LEU A 295 50.80 -9.57 5.77
CA LEU A 295 49.81 -8.68 6.35
C LEU A 295 49.63 -7.46 5.44
N LEU A 296 48.41 -7.30 4.94
CA LEU A 296 48.07 -6.21 4.02
C LEU A 296 46.99 -5.31 4.63
N PHE A 297 47.21 -4.01 4.49
CA PHE A 297 46.22 -2.99 4.83
C PHE A 297 45.72 -2.31 3.55
N GLN A 298 44.43 -2.20 3.43
CA GLN A 298 43.76 -1.58 2.30
C GLN A 298 42.77 -0.52 2.75
N PRO A 299 42.47 0.48 1.92
CA PRO A 299 41.32 1.35 2.18
C PRO A 299 40.02 0.54 2.36
N ALA A 300 38.99 1.17 2.91
CA ALA A 300 37.69 0.53 3.09
C ALA A 300 37.18 -0.07 1.79
N MET A 301 36.86 -1.35 1.80
CA MET A 301 36.28 -2.09 0.68
C MET A 301 35.21 -3.04 1.16
N ARG A 302 34.39 -3.57 0.23
CA ARG A 302 33.34 -4.52 0.57
C ARG A 302 33.93 -5.80 1.16
N PRO A 303 33.26 -6.45 2.13
CA PRO A 303 33.76 -7.69 2.74
C PRO A 303 34.09 -8.79 1.73
N ASP A 304 33.32 -8.89 0.63
CA ASP A 304 33.62 -9.83 -0.47
C ASP A 304 34.92 -9.49 -1.19
N SER A 305 35.21 -8.21 -1.41
CA SER A 305 36.48 -7.77 -2.02
C SER A 305 37.67 -8.06 -1.10
N VAL A 306 37.52 -7.86 0.22
CA VAL A 306 38.56 -8.24 1.21
C VAL A 306 38.87 -9.73 1.13
N ARG A 307 37.81 -10.57 1.08
CA ARG A 307 37.95 -12.02 0.93
C ARG A 307 38.64 -12.43 -0.35
N ARG A 308 38.26 -11.82 -1.50
CA ARG A 308 38.83 -12.11 -2.82
C ARG A 308 40.31 -11.73 -2.89
N LEU A 309 40.70 -10.58 -2.33
CA LEU A 309 42.09 -10.19 -2.24
C LEU A 309 42.89 -11.19 -1.37
N MET A 310 42.37 -11.54 -0.19
CA MET A 310 43.02 -12.53 0.67
C MET A 310 43.17 -13.88 -0.06
N ASP A 311 42.14 -14.36 -0.76
CA ASP A 311 42.20 -15.63 -1.51
C ASP A 311 43.23 -15.59 -2.62
N ALA A 312 43.37 -14.49 -3.36
CA ALA A 312 44.39 -14.28 -4.38
C ALA A 312 45.80 -14.33 -3.77
N VAL A 313 46.03 -13.62 -2.67
CA VAL A 313 47.34 -13.54 -2.00
C VAL A 313 47.70 -14.88 -1.34
N SER A 314 46.74 -15.55 -0.69
CA SER A 314 47.01 -16.83 -0.01
C SER A 314 47.50 -17.92 -0.94
N LYS A 315 47.11 -17.92 -2.23
CA LYS A 315 47.53 -18.88 -3.24
C LYS A 315 49.00 -18.72 -3.66
N THR A 316 49.60 -17.54 -3.44
CA THR A 316 50.91 -17.19 -3.93
C THR A 316 51.94 -16.95 -2.83
N CYS A 317 51.57 -16.45 -1.69
CA CYS A 317 52.48 -16.03 -0.63
C CYS A 317 53.24 -17.18 0.04
N GLY A 318 52.67 -18.38 0.10
CA GLY A 318 53.27 -19.55 0.75
C GLY A 318 53.12 -19.62 2.26
N GLY A 319 52.25 -18.80 2.86
CA GLY A 319 52.00 -18.73 4.28
C GLY A 319 50.55 -18.26 4.60
N LEU A 320 50.40 -17.55 5.71
CA LEU A 320 49.17 -16.88 6.08
C LEU A 320 49.02 -15.58 5.30
N ALA A 321 47.92 -15.40 4.59
CA ALA A 321 47.49 -14.10 4.05
C ALA A 321 46.48 -13.46 5.03
N ALA A 322 46.84 -12.29 5.57
CA ALA A 322 45.98 -11.49 6.43
C ALA A 322 45.72 -10.13 5.75
N VAL A 323 44.49 -9.88 5.38
CA VAL A 323 44.05 -8.65 4.72
C VAL A 323 43.12 -7.91 5.63
N PHE A 324 43.43 -6.65 5.91
CA PHE A 324 42.61 -5.71 6.70
C PHE A 324 42.21 -4.54 5.80
N ALA A 325 40.94 -4.22 5.75
CA ALA A 325 40.43 -3.11 4.92
C ALA A 325 39.54 -2.19 5.77
N GLY A 326 39.86 -0.92 5.80
CA GLY A 326 39.15 0.06 6.62
C GLY A 326 39.97 1.30 6.87
N GLU A 327 39.53 2.08 7.82
CA GLU A 327 40.18 3.25 8.35
C GLU A 327 40.54 3.04 9.83
N GLU A 328 41.42 3.89 10.39
CA GLU A 328 41.82 3.78 11.79
C GLU A 328 40.63 3.67 12.74
N GLY A 329 40.68 2.65 13.60
CA GLY A 329 39.63 2.32 14.56
C GLY A 329 38.65 1.25 14.11
N HIS A 330 38.53 0.95 12.81
CA HIS A 330 37.62 -0.10 12.34
C HIS A 330 38.08 -0.74 11.05
N TYR A 331 38.39 -2.04 11.08
CA TYR A 331 38.83 -2.83 9.93
C TYR A 331 37.95 -4.07 9.72
N ALA A 332 37.47 -4.26 8.48
CA ALA A 332 37.04 -5.57 8.02
C ALA A 332 38.27 -6.41 7.74
N TYR A 333 38.26 -7.70 8.08
CA TYR A 333 39.37 -8.58 7.82
C TYR A 333 38.97 -9.86 7.07
N ALA A 334 39.93 -10.41 6.34
CA ALA A 334 39.94 -11.77 5.86
C ALA A 334 41.33 -12.39 6.09
N LEU A 335 41.35 -13.60 6.65
CA LEU A 335 42.56 -14.39 6.91
C LEU A 335 42.45 -15.72 6.18
N GLY A 336 43.53 -16.16 5.56
CA GLY A 336 43.53 -17.41 4.80
C GLY A 336 44.86 -18.04 4.58
N ARG A 337 44.86 -19.37 4.44
CA ARG A 337 46.02 -20.21 4.06
C ARG A 337 45.61 -21.17 2.97
N ALA A 338 46.46 -21.24 1.92
CA ALA A 338 46.21 -22.15 0.79
C ALA A 338 46.39 -23.63 1.16
N ASP A 339 47.22 -23.95 2.17
CA ASP A 339 47.47 -25.28 2.66
C ASP A 339 46.31 -25.86 3.53
N GLY A 340 45.27 -25.07 3.79
CA GLY A 340 44.09 -25.45 4.57
C GLY A 340 44.36 -25.67 6.06
N GLN A 341 45.54 -25.30 6.58
CA GLN A 341 45.88 -25.43 8.00
C GLN A 341 44.89 -24.61 8.87
N ASP A 342 44.43 -25.20 9.98
CA ASP A 342 43.44 -24.54 10.84
C ASP A 342 43.99 -23.27 11.50
N ILE A 343 43.33 -22.15 11.23
CA ILE A 343 43.65 -20.83 11.77
C ILE A 343 42.68 -20.39 12.89
N SER A 344 41.75 -21.24 13.29
CA SER A 344 40.73 -20.91 14.29
C SER A 344 41.33 -20.48 15.65
N PRO A 345 42.46 -21.07 16.15
CA PRO A 345 43.08 -20.57 17.37
C PRO A 345 43.61 -19.13 17.25
N LEU A 346 44.25 -18.81 16.11
CA LEU A 346 44.73 -17.47 15.80
C LEU A 346 43.60 -16.46 15.74
N VAL A 347 42.53 -16.78 15.03
CA VAL A 347 41.34 -15.90 14.90
C VAL A 347 40.67 -15.65 16.23
N LYS A 348 40.58 -16.67 17.10
CA LYS A 348 40.00 -16.54 18.44
C LYS A 348 40.88 -15.61 19.32
N ALA A 349 42.20 -15.79 19.30
CA ALA A 349 43.13 -14.93 20.02
C ALA A 349 43.05 -13.48 19.51
N MET A 350 43.07 -13.29 18.18
CA MET A 350 42.95 -11.99 17.53
C MET A 350 41.67 -11.27 17.94
N ASN A 351 40.51 -11.92 17.82
CA ASN A 351 39.23 -11.31 18.17
C ASN A 351 39.15 -10.92 19.66
N THR A 352 39.79 -11.72 20.54
CA THR A 352 39.85 -11.39 21.98
C THR A 352 40.72 -10.17 22.26
N THR A 353 41.90 -10.09 21.63
CA THR A 353 42.89 -9.06 21.87
C THR A 353 42.57 -7.74 21.18
N LEU A 354 41.99 -7.83 19.95
CA LEU A 354 41.74 -6.67 19.07
C LEU A 354 40.25 -6.28 19.02
N HIS A 355 39.46 -6.69 20.00
CA HIS A 355 38.02 -6.42 20.08
C HIS A 355 37.25 -6.80 18.82
N GLY A 356 37.64 -7.94 18.22
CA GLY A 356 37.10 -8.39 16.95
C GLY A 356 35.87 -9.28 17.05
N ARG A 357 35.16 -9.37 15.95
CA ARG A 357 34.03 -10.28 15.75
C ARG A 357 34.19 -10.96 14.40
N GLY A 358 34.07 -12.26 14.39
CA GLY A 358 34.18 -13.04 13.14
C GLY A 358 34.61 -14.47 13.41
N GLY A 359 34.81 -15.22 12.33
CA GLY A 359 35.20 -16.63 12.40
C GLY A 359 35.27 -17.26 11.01
N GLY A 360 35.61 -18.54 10.97
CA GLY A 360 35.72 -19.30 9.75
C GLY A 360 36.01 -20.77 10.01
N ARG A 361 36.35 -21.53 8.96
CA ARG A 361 36.69 -22.96 8.99
C ARG A 361 37.74 -23.27 7.92
N ASN A 362 38.49 -24.37 8.12
CA ASN A 362 39.39 -24.93 7.09
C ASN A 362 40.37 -23.91 6.48
N GLY A 363 41.15 -23.23 7.33
CA GLY A 363 42.17 -22.28 6.85
C GLY A 363 41.65 -20.93 6.35
N PHE A 364 40.38 -20.62 6.56
CA PHE A 364 39.77 -19.34 6.21
C PHE A 364 38.99 -18.74 7.36
N ALA A 365 39.08 -17.41 7.54
CA ALA A 365 38.24 -16.66 8.47
C ALA A 365 38.01 -15.23 7.97
N GLN A 366 36.87 -14.64 8.35
CA GLN A 366 36.55 -13.26 8.07
C GLN A 366 35.80 -12.60 9.22
N GLY A 367 35.85 -11.27 9.32
CA GLY A 367 35.18 -10.54 10.38
C GLY A 367 35.55 -9.05 10.38
N SER A 368 35.49 -8.45 11.55
CA SER A 368 35.91 -7.07 11.78
C SER A 368 36.65 -6.94 13.12
N VAL A 369 37.49 -5.94 13.24
CA VAL A 369 38.16 -5.54 14.49
C VAL A 369 37.97 -4.04 14.70
N GLU A 370 37.85 -3.64 15.97
CA GLU A 370 37.72 -2.24 16.40
C GLU A 370 39.01 -1.82 17.12
N THR A 371 40.06 -1.50 16.35
CA THR A 371 41.38 -1.21 16.88
C THR A 371 42.25 -0.41 15.89
N GLU A 372 43.35 0.12 16.38
CA GLU A 372 44.34 0.82 15.55
C GLU A 372 45.20 -0.16 14.73
N ARG A 373 45.69 0.29 13.58
CA ARG A 373 46.60 -0.47 12.72
C ARG A 373 47.83 -1.01 13.45
N SER A 374 48.45 -0.18 14.31
CA SER A 374 49.63 -0.53 15.07
C SER A 374 49.40 -1.70 16.07
N ALA A 375 48.18 -1.80 16.61
CA ALA A 375 47.81 -2.93 17.47
C ALA A 375 47.69 -4.24 16.69
N ILE A 376 47.15 -4.17 15.45
CA ILE A 376 47.08 -5.33 14.55
C ILE A 376 48.49 -5.81 14.19
N GLU A 377 49.40 -4.89 13.79
CA GLU A 377 50.77 -5.19 13.45
C GLU A 377 51.54 -5.81 14.64
N SER A 378 51.36 -5.28 15.86
CA SER A 378 51.97 -5.83 17.07
C SER A 378 51.45 -7.23 17.40
N PHE A 379 50.13 -7.46 17.28
CA PHE A 379 49.54 -8.77 17.49
C PHE A 379 50.14 -9.85 16.58
N PHE A 380 50.25 -9.59 15.28
CA PHE A 380 50.79 -10.57 14.34
C PHE A 380 52.27 -10.81 14.59
N LYS A 381 53.06 -9.81 14.94
CA LYS A 381 54.48 -9.92 15.28
C LYS A 381 54.71 -10.75 16.54
N GLU A 382 53.98 -10.53 17.62
CA GLU A 382 54.07 -11.25 18.88
C GLU A 382 53.66 -12.72 18.78
N ASN A 383 52.76 -13.04 17.88
CA ASN A 383 52.30 -14.42 17.64
C ASN A 383 53.14 -15.20 16.60
N GLY A 384 54.31 -14.68 16.21
CA GLY A 384 55.30 -15.38 15.39
C GLY A 384 54.98 -15.33 13.88
N TYR A 385 54.06 -14.50 13.46
CA TYR A 385 53.82 -14.21 12.07
C TYR A 385 54.72 -13.04 11.67
N GLY A 386 55.98 -13.35 11.32
CA GLY A 386 56.90 -12.35 10.78
C GLY A 386 56.29 -11.67 9.55
N ILE A 387 56.13 -10.36 9.63
CA ILE A 387 55.59 -9.57 8.53
C ILE A 387 56.76 -9.24 7.62
N CYS A 388 56.70 -9.68 6.34
CA CYS A 388 57.54 -9.09 5.32
C CYS A 388 56.83 -7.83 4.82
N ASP A 389 57.50 -6.67 4.99
CA ASP A 389 57.10 -5.37 4.44
C ASP A 389 57.03 -5.39 2.92
#